data_38a9d8f2f4101dccf7293063f624d519
#
_entry.id   38a9d8f2f4101dccf7293063f624d519
#
_cell.length_a   1.000
_cell.length_b   1.000
_cell.length_c   1.000
_cell.angle_alpha   90.00
_cell.angle_beta   90.00
_cell.angle_gamma   90.00
#
_symmetry.space_group_name_H-M   'P 1'
#
loop_
_entity.id
_entity.type
_entity.pdbx_description
1 polymer ?
#
loop_
_entity_poly.entity_id
_entity_poly.type
_entity_poly.pdbx_seq_one_letter_code
_entity_poly.pdbx_strand_id
1 'polypeptide(L)'
;MDYKATLNMPKSGFPMRAGLPKREPEMLKHWEEMDLYNLMLKKNEGKPRFALHDGPPFSNGGLHMGHALNKSLKDFITRSYAMRGYYTPYIPGWDNHGMPIESAIIKQNKLNHKAMPVSAFRSACHEFAQHYIDVQMEGFKRIGVLGDWEHPYKTMDPG
;
A
#
# COMPACT_ATOMS: atom_id res chain seq x y z
N MET A 1 15.76 45.23 -29.11
CA MET A 1 16.20 43.89 -29.57
C MET A 1 15.24 42.85 -29.00
N ASP A 2 14.69 41.99 -29.82
CA ASP A 2 13.85 40.89 -29.34
C ASP A 2 14.72 39.63 -29.15
N TYR A 3 14.96 39.29 -27.89
CA TYR A 3 15.80 38.13 -27.55
C TYR A 3 15.05 36.80 -27.54
N LYS A 4 13.73 36.77 -27.89
CA LYS A 4 12.94 35.53 -27.90
C LYS A 4 13.52 34.47 -28.83
N ALA A 5 14.10 34.86 -29.94
CA ALA A 5 14.73 33.96 -30.91
C ALA A 5 16.02 33.30 -30.41
N THR A 6 16.64 33.85 -29.35
CA THR A 6 17.91 33.34 -28.77
C THR A 6 17.67 32.44 -27.57
N LEU A 7 16.42 32.28 -27.11
CA LEU A 7 16.07 31.44 -25.97
C LEU A 7 15.99 29.98 -26.41
N ASN A 8 16.89 29.17 -25.91
CA ASN A 8 16.85 27.71 -26.07
C ASN A 8 15.84 27.11 -25.08
N MET A 9 14.55 27.27 -25.38
CA MET A 9 13.50 26.63 -24.56
C MET A 9 13.49 25.13 -24.82
N PRO A 10 13.51 24.30 -23.76
CA PRO A 10 13.42 22.84 -23.91
C PRO A 10 12.10 22.47 -24.56
N LYS A 11 12.15 21.73 -25.68
CA LYS A 11 10.98 21.12 -26.31
C LYS A 11 10.81 19.72 -25.71
N SER A 12 9.87 19.56 -24.80
CA SER A 12 9.58 18.31 -24.13
C SER A 12 8.12 17.92 -24.37
N GLY A 13 7.85 16.62 -24.53
CA GLY A 13 6.50 16.07 -24.51
C GLY A 13 5.83 16.04 -23.12
N PHE A 14 6.59 16.39 -22.07
CA PHE A 14 6.04 16.48 -20.72
C PHE A 14 5.19 17.74 -20.58
N PRO A 15 3.96 17.63 -20.04
CA PRO A 15 3.09 18.79 -19.82
C PRO A 15 3.71 19.72 -18.75
N MET A 16 3.56 21.03 -18.94
CA MET A 16 4.05 22.05 -17.99
C MET A 16 3.47 21.87 -16.58
N ARG A 17 2.26 21.35 -16.48
CA ARG A 17 1.61 21.00 -15.21
C ARG A 17 1.55 19.50 -15.08
N ALA A 18 2.06 18.97 -13.98
CA ALA A 18 2.05 17.53 -13.72
C ALA A 18 0.63 16.96 -13.67
N GLY A 19 -0.34 17.67 -13.07
CA GLY A 19 -1.74 17.27 -12.98
C GLY A 19 -1.94 15.91 -12.31
N LEU A 20 -1.05 15.55 -11.38
CA LEU A 20 -0.98 14.22 -10.74
C LEU A 20 -2.32 13.70 -10.22
N PRO A 21 -3.16 14.49 -9.52
CA PRO A 21 -4.43 13.98 -9.02
C PRO A 21 -5.37 13.40 -10.10
N LYS A 22 -5.23 13.86 -11.35
CA LYS A 22 -6.00 13.33 -12.49
C LYS A 22 -5.28 12.21 -13.22
N ARG A 23 -3.96 12.32 -13.38
CA ARG A 23 -3.16 11.36 -14.15
C ARG A 23 -2.84 10.08 -13.40
N GLU A 24 -2.60 10.17 -12.10
CA GLU A 24 -2.27 8.98 -11.29
C GLU A 24 -3.35 7.90 -11.34
N PRO A 25 -4.66 8.21 -11.17
CA PRO A 25 -5.70 7.19 -11.29
C PRO A 25 -5.71 6.48 -12.65
N GLU A 26 -5.45 7.21 -13.74
CA GLU A 26 -5.37 6.62 -15.09
C GLU A 26 -4.14 5.71 -15.22
N MET A 27 -3.01 6.11 -14.64
CA MET A 27 -1.80 5.28 -14.61
C MET A 27 -2.00 4.01 -13.79
N LEU A 28 -2.63 4.12 -12.61
CA LEU A 28 -2.91 2.97 -11.75
C LEU A 28 -3.85 1.97 -12.43
N LYS A 29 -4.90 2.48 -13.08
CA LYS A 29 -5.81 1.64 -13.87
C LYS A 29 -5.06 0.89 -14.98
N HIS A 30 -4.18 1.57 -15.70
CA HIS A 30 -3.37 0.94 -16.74
C HIS A 30 -2.44 -0.14 -16.17
N TRP A 31 -1.83 0.09 -14.97
CA TRP A 31 -1.00 -0.89 -14.31
C TRP A 31 -1.78 -2.12 -13.86
N GLU A 32 -3.02 -1.93 -13.41
CA GLU A 32 -3.94 -3.01 -13.06
C GLU A 32 -4.36 -3.83 -14.28
N GLU A 33 -4.79 -3.16 -15.36
CA GLU A 33 -5.19 -3.81 -16.61
C GLU A 33 -4.08 -4.66 -17.24
N MET A 34 -2.82 -4.27 -17.09
CA MET A 34 -1.66 -5.03 -17.59
C MET A 34 -1.09 -6.02 -16.56
N ASP A 35 -1.65 -6.07 -15.36
CA ASP A 35 -1.14 -6.90 -14.25
C ASP A 35 0.36 -6.68 -13.98
N LEU A 36 0.72 -5.41 -13.80
CA LEU A 36 2.12 -4.96 -13.75
C LEU A 36 2.95 -5.71 -12.70
N TYR A 37 2.37 -6.00 -11.52
CA TYR A 37 3.08 -6.70 -10.46
C TYR A 37 3.51 -8.11 -10.89
N ASN A 38 2.58 -8.91 -11.41
CA ASN A 38 2.87 -10.26 -11.86
C ASN A 38 3.75 -10.28 -13.11
N LEU A 39 3.61 -9.33 -14.02
CA LEU A 39 4.54 -9.17 -15.15
C LEU A 39 5.97 -8.92 -14.70
N MET A 40 6.16 -8.07 -13.68
CA MET A 40 7.47 -7.78 -13.09
C MET A 40 8.08 -9.04 -12.45
N LEU A 41 7.30 -9.81 -11.70
CA LEU A 41 7.74 -11.08 -11.10
C LEU A 41 8.10 -12.12 -12.17
N LYS A 42 7.23 -12.29 -13.16
CA LYS A 42 7.45 -13.24 -14.28
C LYS A 42 8.71 -12.92 -15.08
N LYS A 43 8.96 -11.63 -15.35
CA LYS A 43 10.18 -11.19 -16.05
C LYS A 43 11.46 -11.59 -15.31
N ASN A 44 11.42 -11.62 -14.01
CA ASN A 44 12.57 -11.92 -13.15
C ASN A 44 12.52 -13.32 -12.53
N GLU A 45 11.63 -14.19 -13.01
CA GLU A 45 11.54 -15.57 -12.56
C GLU A 45 12.87 -16.31 -12.78
N GLY A 46 13.30 -17.09 -11.80
CA GLY A 46 14.58 -17.81 -11.83
C GLY A 46 15.82 -16.93 -11.58
N LYS A 47 15.67 -15.62 -11.37
CA LYS A 47 16.76 -14.71 -10.99
C LYS A 47 17.00 -14.75 -9.48
N PRO A 48 18.14 -14.19 -9.00
CA PRO A 48 18.40 -14.09 -7.56
C PRO A 48 17.25 -13.40 -6.84
N ARG A 49 16.79 -13.99 -5.73
CA ARG A 49 15.67 -13.46 -4.95
C ARG A 49 16.14 -12.32 -4.04
N PHE A 50 15.39 -11.23 -4.04
CA PHE A 50 15.45 -10.20 -3.02
C PHE A 50 14.08 -10.09 -2.37
N ALA A 51 13.95 -10.48 -1.11
CA ALA A 51 12.72 -10.38 -0.34
C ALA A 51 12.84 -9.28 0.70
N LEU A 52 11.95 -8.30 0.62
CA LEU A 52 11.79 -7.28 1.65
C LEU A 52 10.63 -7.68 2.55
N HIS A 53 10.93 -7.95 3.83
CA HIS A 53 9.89 -8.25 4.81
C HIS A 53 9.12 -6.98 5.18
N ASP A 54 7.79 -7.06 5.13
CA ASP A 54 6.95 -5.95 5.54
C ASP A 54 6.85 -5.89 7.07
N GLY A 55 7.12 -4.72 7.67
CA GLY A 55 6.68 -4.42 9.03
C GLY A 55 5.21 -4.05 8.97
N PRO A 56 4.30 -4.92 9.44
CA PRO A 56 2.87 -4.75 9.21
C PRO A 56 2.32 -3.59 10.05
N PRO A 57 1.53 -2.68 9.46
CA PRO A 57 0.83 -1.65 10.23
C PRO A 57 -0.31 -2.25 11.05
N PHE A 58 -0.71 -1.54 12.11
CA PHE A 58 -1.94 -1.86 12.83
C PHE A 58 -3.18 -1.50 12.01
N SER A 59 -4.17 -2.39 12.00
CA SER A 59 -5.47 -2.16 11.35
C SER A 59 -6.45 -1.44 12.30
N ASN A 60 -6.07 -0.25 12.78
CA ASN A 60 -6.81 0.48 13.82
C ASN A 60 -7.26 1.89 13.42
N GLY A 61 -7.10 2.24 12.16
CA GLY A 61 -7.45 3.56 11.62
C GLY A 61 -7.04 3.71 10.17
N GLY A 62 -7.37 4.86 9.58
CA GLY A 62 -6.97 5.22 8.22
C GLY A 62 -5.48 5.45 8.07
N LEU A 63 -5.05 5.73 6.84
CA LEU A 63 -3.65 6.03 6.54
C LEU A 63 -3.24 7.40 7.12
N HIS A 64 -1.99 7.48 7.57
CA HIS A 64 -1.32 8.72 7.88
C HIS A 64 0.01 8.82 7.12
N MET A 65 0.64 9.99 7.15
CA MET A 65 1.88 10.25 6.39
C MET A 65 3.00 9.26 6.70
N GLY A 66 3.09 8.74 7.94
CA GLY A 66 4.06 7.69 8.30
C GLY A 66 3.83 6.39 7.53
N HIS A 67 2.58 5.97 7.35
CA HIS A 67 2.24 4.82 6.53
C HIS A 67 2.62 5.04 5.07
N ALA A 68 2.27 6.20 4.50
CA ALA A 68 2.59 6.55 3.13
C ALA A 68 4.10 6.55 2.89
N LEU A 69 4.87 7.21 3.76
CA LEU A 69 6.33 7.25 3.67
C LEU A 69 6.95 5.85 3.74
N ASN A 70 6.55 5.05 4.74
CA ASN A 70 7.08 3.70 4.94
C ASN A 70 6.84 2.81 3.73
N LYS A 71 5.60 2.76 3.24
CA LYS A 71 5.23 1.90 2.10
C LYS A 71 5.86 2.39 0.79
N SER A 72 5.92 3.70 0.56
CA SER A 72 6.59 4.25 -0.64
C SER A 72 8.08 3.94 -0.65
N LEU A 73 8.77 4.06 0.48
CA LEU A 73 10.19 3.71 0.56
C LEU A 73 10.44 2.23 0.29
N LYS A 74 9.60 1.34 0.82
CA LYS A 74 9.68 -0.10 0.54
C LYS A 74 9.44 -0.39 -0.94
N ASP A 75 8.44 0.25 -1.54
CA ASP A 75 8.13 0.12 -2.96
C ASP A 75 9.29 0.61 -3.85
N PHE A 76 9.94 1.71 -3.50
CA PHE A 76 11.14 2.17 -4.22
C PHE A 76 12.27 1.14 -4.19
N ILE A 77 12.48 0.49 -3.04
CA ILE A 77 13.50 -0.54 -2.88
C ILE A 77 13.15 -1.76 -3.74
N THR A 78 11.94 -2.31 -3.61
CA THR A 78 11.53 -3.51 -4.36
C THR A 78 11.55 -3.29 -5.86
N ARG A 79 11.05 -2.14 -6.35
CA ARG A 79 11.12 -1.78 -7.78
C ARG A 79 12.55 -1.57 -8.26
N SER A 80 13.40 -0.92 -7.46
CA SER A 80 14.82 -0.74 -7.82
C SER A 80 15.52 -2.07 -8.01
N TYR A 81 15.32 -3.02 -7.10
CA TYR A 81 15.90 -4.36 -7.23
C TYR A 81 15.29 -5.13 -8.41
N ALA A 82 13.98 -5.02 -8.65
CA ALA A 82 13.33 -5.63 -9.80
C ALA A 82 13.92 -5.11 -11.14
N MET A 83 14.13 -3.79 -11.26
CA MET A 83 14.77 -3.19 -12.44
C MET A 83 16.22 -3.64 -12.61
N ARG A 84 16.91 -3.99 -11.54
CA ARG A 84 18.26 -4.57 -11.54
C ARG A 84 18.29 -6.07 -11.84
N GLY A 85 17.13 -6.70 -12.09
CA GLY A 85 17.03 -8.10 -12.47
C GLY A 85 16.93 -9.07 -11.30
N TYR A 86 16.45 -8.64 -10.13
CA TYR A 86 16.15 -9.52 -9.02
C TYR A 86 14.67 -9.93 -9.02
N TYR A 87 14.39 -11.14 -8.60
CA TYR A 87 13.02 -11.59 -8.29
C TYR A 87 12.61 -11.00 -6.94
N THR A 88 11.64 -10.10 -6.94
CA THR A 88 11.29 -9.27 -5.76
C THR A 88 9.83 -9.44 -5.34
N PRO A 89 9.42 -10.61 -4.81
CA PRO A 89 8.08 -10.75 -4.27
C PRO A 89 7.90 -9.86 -3.04
N TYR A 90 6.79 -9.14 -2.98
CA TYR A 90 6.42 -8.32 -1.85
C TYR A 90 5.00 -8.67 -1.39
N ILE A 91 4.90 -9.22 -0.19
CA ILE A 91 3.63 -9.59 0.44
C ILE A 91 3.34 -8.55 1.51
N PRO A 92 2.34 -7.68 1.32
CA PRO A 92 1.93 -6.73 2.34
C PRO A 92 1.30 -7.46 3.53
N GLY A 93 1.40 -6.85 4.72
CA GLY A 93 0.85 -7.46 5.91
C GLY A 93 0.17 -6.46 6.84
N TRP A 94 -0.61 -6.99 7.79
CA TRP A 94 -1.26 -6.24 8.86
C TRP A 94 -1.13 -6.94 10.21
N ASP A 95 -0.89 -6.12 11.24
CA ASP A 95 -0.99 -6.53 12.64
C ASP A 95 -2.39 -6.20 13.18
N ASN A 96 -3.14 -7.25 13.51
CA ASN A 96 -4.57 -7.16 13.80
C ASN A 96 -4.92 -7.44 15.26
N HIS A 97 -3.91 -7.56 16.14
CA HIS A 97 -4.12 -7.97 17.52
C HIS A 97 -3.74 -6.90 18.54
N GLY A 98 -4.23 -7.12 19.77
CA GLY A 98 -3.84 -6.44 20.98
C GLY A 98 -4.47 -5.07 21.18
N MET A 99 -3.93 -4.36 22.16
CA MET A 99 -4.45 -3.07 22.64
C MET A 99 -4.71 -2.01 21.56
N PRO A 100 -3.93 -1.89 20.49
CA PRO A 100 -4.21 -0.88 19.47
C PRO A 100 -5.57 -1.05 18.80
N ILE A 101 -6.00 -2.30 18.55
CA ILE A 101 -7.31 -2.59 17.95
C ILE A 101 -8.41 -2.45 18.98
N GLU A 102 -8.25 -3.10 20.17
CA GLU A 102 -9.24 -3.08 21.24
C GLU A 102 -9.55 -1.65 21.72
N SER A 103 -8.51 -0.85 21.96
CA SER A 103 -8.68 0.54 22.39
C SER A 103 -9.33 1.41 21.32
N ALA A 104 -9.03 1.16 20.05
CA ALA A 104 -9.61 1.91 18.94
C ALA A 104 -11.10 1.63 18.81
N ILE A 105 -11.52 0.35 18.82
CA ILE A 105 -12.93 -0.02 18.70
C ILE A 105 -13.76 0.47 19.91
N ILE A 106 -13.23 0.32 21.14
CA ILE A 106 -13.89 0.81 22.35
C ILE A 106 -14.14 2.31 22.23
N LYS A 107 -13.12 3.06 21.84
CA LYS A 107 -13.20 4.53 21.72
C LYS A 107 -14.13 4.99 20.60
N GLN A 108 -14.03 4.39 19.42
CA GLN A 108 -14.82 4.81 18.26
C GLN A 108 -16.29 4.41 18.39
N ASN A 109 -16.56 3.18 18.82
CA ASN A 109 -17.92 2.65 18.92
C ASN A 109 -18.54 2.84 20.30
N LYS A 110 -17.83 3.48 21.24
CA LYS A 110 -18.26 3.70 22.64
C LYS A 110 -18.73 2.38 23.30
N LEU A 111 -18.03 1.27 23.00
CA LEU A 111 -18.40 -0.05 23.49
C LEU A 111 -18.11 -0.21 24.98
N ASN A 112 -19.06 -0.77 25.71
CA ASN A 112 -18.81 -1.26 27.07
C ASN A 112 -18.38 -2.73 27.01
N HIS A 113 -17.10 -2.99 26.73
CA HIS A 113 -16.55 -4.33 26.60
C HIS A 113 -16.69 -5.19 27.87
N LYS A 114 -16.84 -4.56 29.06
CA LYS A 114 -17.03 -5.27 30.33
C LYS A 114 -18.46 -5.85 30.49
N ALA A 115 -19.42 -5.33 29.72
CA ALA A 115 -20.81 -5.74 29.77
C ALA A 115 -21.22 -6.72 28.67
N MET A 116 -20.26 -7.13 27.82
CA MET A 116 -20.55 -8.03 26.70
C MET A 116 -19.74 -9.33 26.78
N PRO A 117 -20.21 -10.43 26.17
CA PRO A 117 -19.46 -11.69 26.10
C PRO A 117 -18.12 -11.50 25.39
N VAL A 118 -17.08 -12.18 25.87
CA VAL A 118 -15.72 -12.10 25.29
C VAL A 118 -15.72 -12.48 23.80
N SER A 119 -16.48 -13.50 23.41
CA SER A 119 -16.61 -13.91 22.01
C SER A 119 -17.18 -12.81 21.12
N ALA A 120 -18.22 -12.13 21.59
CA ALA A 120 -18.82 -11.01 20.86
C ALA A 120 -17.86 -9.83 20.71
N PHE A 121 -17.09 -9.52 21.76
CA PHE A 121 -16.06 -8.49 21.68
C PHE A 121 -14.95 -8.85 20.69
N ARG A 122 -14.49 -10.11 20.69
CA ARG A 122 -13.49 -10.60 19.73
C ARG A 122 -14.00 -10.54 18.30
N SER A 123 -15.24 -10.92 18.04
CA SER A 123 -15.85 -10.78 16.69
C SER A 123 -15.90 -9.33 16.26
N ALA A 124 -16.30 -8.41 17.13
CA ALA A 124 -16.33 -7.00 16.85
C ALA A 124 -14.91 -6.44 16.54
N CYS A 125 -13.88 -6.87 17.27
CA CYS A 125 -12.49 -6.50 16.98
C CYS A 125 -12.04 -7.02 15.61
N HIS A 126 -12.40 -8.25 15.25
CA HIS A 126 -12.07 -8.84 13.95
C HIS A 126 -12.71 -8.07 12.80
N GLU A 127 -14.01 -7.78 12.88
CA GLU A 127 -14.72 -6.99 11.87
C GLU A 127 -14.14 -5.57 11.74
N PHE A 128 -13.81 -4.95 12.86
CA PHE A 128 -13.17 -3.64 12.90
C PHE A 128 -11.79 -3.66 12.22
N ALA A 129 -10.98 -4.65 12.54
CA ALA A 129 -9.66 -4.82 11.93
C ALA A 129 -9.76 -5.05 10.42
N GLN A 130 -10.68 -5.92 9.97
CA GLN A 130 -10.90 -6.19 8.55
C GLN A 130 -11.33 -4.92 7.80
N HIS A 131 -12.23 -4.13 8.36
CA HIS A 131 -12.63 -2.86 7.77
C HIS A 131 -11.43 -1.93 7.52
N TYR A 132 -10.52 -1.80 8.51
CA TYR A 132 -9.36 -0.93 8.34
C TYR A 132 -8.26 -1.53 7.45
N ILE A 133 -8.16 -2.86 7.33
CA ILE A 133 -7.35 -3.50 6.30
C ILE A 133 -7.80 -3.02 4.92
N ASP A 134 -9.10 -3.11 4.64
CA ASP A 134 -9.65 -2.73 3.33
C ASP A 134 -9.41 -1.24 3.03
N VAL A 135 -9.68 -0.37 4.00
CA VAL A 135 -9.43 1.08 3.88
C VAL A 135 -7.95 1.39 3.63
N GLN A 136 -7.05 0.74 4.37
CA GLN A 136 -5.61 0.95 4.21
C GLN A 136 -5.08 0.36 2.90
N MET A 137 -5.56 -0.81 2.50
CA MET A 137 -5.20 -1.46 1.24
C MET A 137 -5.51 -0.57 0.04
N GLU A 138 -6.73 -0.04 -0.02
CA GLU A 138 -7.12 0.90 -1.07
C GLU A 138 -6.24 2.16 -1.08
N GLY A 139 -5.91 2.68 0.11
CA GLY A 139 -5.01 3.81 0.23
C GLY A 139 -3.58 3.50 -0.26
N PHE A 140 -3.03 2.33 0.04
CA PHE A 140 -1.72 1.91 -0.45
C PHE A 140 -1.71 1.67 -1.96
N LYS A 141 -2.75 1.05 -2.51
CA LYS A 141 -2.94 0.93 -3.96
C LYS A 141 -3.03 2.32 -4.60
N ARG A 142 -3.77 3.26 -3.99
CA ARG A 142 -3.92 4.62 -4.50
C ARG A 142 -2.59 5.40 -4.58
N ILE A 143 -1.66 5.18 -3.68
CA ILE A 143 -0.30 5.77 -3.76
C ILE A 143 0.66 4.96 -4.64
N GLY A 144 0.17 3.91 -5.31
CA GLY A 144 0.89 3.17 -6.33
C GLY A 144 1.85 2.10 -5.80
N VAL A 145 1.70 1.65 -4.57
CA VAL A 145 2.51 0.54 -4.02
C VAL A 145 2.17 -0.77 -4.72
N LEU A 146 3.16 -1.45 -5.28
CA LEU A 146 3.01 -2.77 -5.89
C LEU A 146 3.25 -3.89 -4.86
N GLY A 147 2.41 -4.92 -4.89
CA GLY A 147 2.50 -6.08 -4.00
C GLY A 147 1.42 -7.11 -4.28
N ASP A 148 1.51 -8.26 -3.63
CA ASP A 148 0.46 -9.28 -3.64
C ASP A 148 -0.71 -8.86 -2.73
N TRP A 149 -1.59 -8.05 -3.28
CA TRP A 149 -2.76 -7.54 -2.56
C TRP A 149 -3.90 -8.57 -2.45
N GLU A 150 -3.83 -9.67 -3.19
CA GLU A 150 -4.81 -10.75 -3.15
C GLU A 150 -4.54 -11.72 -2.01
N HIS A 151 -3.26 -11.90 -1.65
CA HIS A 151 -2.83 -12.81 -0.58
C HIS A 151 -2.02 -12.08 0.49
N PRO A 152 -2.58 -11.07 1.15
CA PRO A 152 -1.88 -10.33 2.18
C PRO A 152 -1.68 -11.19 3.43
N TYR A 153 -0.62 -10.90 4.18
CA TYR A 153 -0.39 -11.49 5.49
C TYR A 153 -1.22 -10.75 6.57
N LYS A 154 -2.01 -11.49 7.33
CA LYS A 154 -2.80 -10.95 8.44
C LYS A 154 -2.57 -11.78 9.70
N THR A 155 -2.21 -11.12 10.82
CA THR A 155 -1.96 -11.86 12.06
C THR A 155 -3.21 -12.51 12.66
N MET A 156 -4.40 -12.11 12.21
CA MET A 156 -5.68 -12.68 12.66
C MET A 156 -6.11 -13.93 11.88
N ASP A 157 -5.46 -14.25 10.78
CA ASP A 157 -5.77 -15.46 10.02
C ASP A 157 -5.27 -16.70 10.79
N PRO A 158 -6.00 -17.82 10.74
CA PRO A 158 -5.51 -19.08 11.31
C PRO A 158 -4.26 -19.55 10.56
N GLY A 159 -3.26 -20.00 11.30
CA GLY A 159 -1.99 -20.52 10.77
C GLY A 159 -2.11 -21.90 10.13
#